data_c04e7aaefd57435e2d2f20b853f5c615
#
_entry.id   c04e7aaefd57435e2d2f20b853f5c615
#
_cell.length_a   1.000
_cell.length_b   1.000
_cell.length_c   1.000
_cell.angle_alpha   90.00
_cell.angle_beta   90.00
_cell.angle_gamma   90.00
#
_symmetry.space_group_name_H-M   'P 1'
#
loop_
_entity.id
_entity.type
_entity.pdbx_description
1 polymer ?
#
loop_
_entity_poly.entity_id
_entity_poly.type
_entity_poly.pdbx_seq_one_letter_code
_entity_poly.pdbx_strand_id
1 'polypeptide(L)'
;MLTVPYLWKGAQAFPVADVTFEAARSPLTVKALVDSGASFSVFRAEVLECLRIPLSHGRRLYLEGIGGRILGYLHRLPVRVGGVRFPLTVVFSQELAVSFNLLGRDNFFHNFLVTFDERRRETRLQAYRSHHTARVI
;
A
#
# COMPACT_ATOMS: atom_id res chain seq x y z
N MET A 1 -8.09 -15.70 -5.46
CA MET A 1 -8.74 -14.42 -5.17
C MET A 1 -8.92 -14.24 -3.68
N LEU A 2 -8.58 -13.08 -3.16
CA LEU A 2 -8.73 -12.75 -1.75
C LEU A 2 -9.92 -11.82 -1.56
N THR A 3 -10.80 -12.15 -0.63
CA THR A 3 -11.92 -11.29 -0.24
C THR A 3 -11.65 -10.75 1.15
N VAL A 4 -11.65 -9.43 1.29
CA VAL A 4 -11.34 -8.74 2.54
C VAL A 4 -12.54 -7.90 2.95
N PRO A 5 -13.14 -8.15 4.12
CA PRO A 5 -14.21 -7.29 4.62
C PRO A 5 -13.69 -5.87 4.85
N TYR A 6 -14.54 -4.88 4.64
CA TYR A 6 -14.20 -3.51 5.00
C TYR A 6 -13.97 -3.41 6.51
N LEU A 7 -13.09 -2.49 6.89
CA LEU A 7 -12.83 -2.17 8.28
C LEU A 7 -13.77 -1.05 8.73
N TRP A 8 -14.49 -1.27 9.83
CA TRP A 8 -15.35 -0.26 10.41
C TRP A 8 -14.55 0.68 11.30
N LYS A 9 -14.75 1.98 11.10
CA LYS A 9 -14.28 3.05 11.99
C LYS A 9 -15.47 3.92 12.33
N GLY A 10 -16.00 3.76 13.54
CA GLY A 10 -17.24 4.42 13.93
C GLY A 10 -18.40 3.90 13.06
N ALA A 11 -19.11 4.82 12.42
CA ALA A 11 -20.27 4.50 11.59
C ALA A 11 -19.92 4.25 10.12
N GLN A 12 -18.64 4.32 9.76
CA GLN A 12 -18.20 4.16 8.37
C GLN A 12 -17.30 2.94 8.21
N ALA A 13 -17.43 2.29 7.05
CA ALA A 13 -16.61 1.15 6.67
C ALA A 13 -15.69 1.51 5.50
N PHE A 14 -14.46 1.03 5.53
CA PHE A 14 -13.43 1.39 4.58
C PHE A 14 -12.73 0.17 3.99
N PRO A 15 -12.38 0.20 2.70
CA PRO A 15 -11.64 -0.89 2.06
C PRO A 15 -10.17 -0.87 2.49
N VAL A 16 -9.84 -1.62 3.52
CA VAL A 16 -8.51 -1.67 4.12
C VAL A 16 -7.93 -3.07 3.90
N ALA A 17 -6.66 -3.12 3.55
CA ALA A 17 -5.93 -4.37 3.39
C ALA A 17 -4.73 -4.40 4.34
N ASP A 18 -4.32 -5.60 4.72
CA ASP A 18 -3.12 -5.81 5.51
C ASP A 18 -1.92 -5.93 4.57
N VAL A 19 -0.89 -5.15 4.85
CA VAL A 19 0.38 -5.17 4.10
C VAL A 19 1.46 -5.65 5.06
N THR A 20 2.13 -6.73 4.70
CA THR A 20 3.23 -7.27 5.49
C THR A 20 4.54 -6.92 4.83
N PHE A 21 5.34 -6.10 5.50
CA PHE A 21 6.69 -5.77 5.06
C PHE A 21 7.64 -6.87 5.49
N GLU A 22 8.45 -7.35 4.54
CA GLU A 22 9.37 -8.48 4.76
C GLU A 22 10.83 -8.03 4.80
N ALA A 23 11.08 -6.72 4.85
CA ALA A 23 12.44 -6.17 4.85
C ALA A 23 13.15 -6.25 6.19
N ALA A 24 12.42 -6.55 7.27
CA ALA A 24 12.96 -6.63 8.62
C ALA A 24 13.17 -8.10 9.03
N ARG A 25 13.89 -8.30 10.17
CA ARG A 25 14.06 -9.64 10.75
C ARG A 25 12.71 -10.29 11.05
N SER A 26 11.78 -9.50 11.55
CA SER A 26 10.43 -9.95 11.83
C SER A 26 9.49 -9.24 10.87
N PRO A 27 8.58 -9.98 10.23
CA PRO A 27 7.60 -9.32 9.37
C PRO A 27 6.77 -8.31 10.15
N LEU A 28 6.48 -7.18 9.53
CA LEU A 28 5.64 -6.14 10.10
C LEU A 28 4.39 -5.99 9.25
N THR A 29 3.23 -6.21 9.87
CA THR A 29 1.95 -6.06 9.18
C THR A 29 1.28 -4.77 9.60
N VAL A 30 0.93 -3.94 8.63
CA VAL A 30 0.23 -2.68 8.84
C VAL A 30 -0.98 -2.60 7.93
N LYS A 31 -1.97 -1.84 8.35
CA LYS A 31 -3.20 -1.65 7.57
C LYS A 31 -3.08 -0.44 6.68
N ALA A 32 -3.66 -0.55 5.49
CA ALA A 32 -3.68 0.56 4.54
C ALA A 32 -4.99 0.59 3.76
N LEU A 33 -5.47 1.79 3.48
CA LEU A 33 -6.66 2.01 2.66
C LEU A 33 -6.33 1.71 1.21
N VAL A 34 -7.14 0.89 0.56
CA VAL A 34 -7.01 0.64 -0.88
C VAL A 34 -7.66 1.80 -1.61
N ASP A 35 -6.84 2.68 -2.17
CA ASP A 35 -7.28 4.00 -2.65
C ASP A 35 -6.98 4.17 -4.14
N SER A 36 -8.01 4.00 -4.97
CA SER A 36 -7.87 4.17 -6.42
C SER A 36 -7.65 5.62 -6.83
N GLY A 37 -7.91 6.56 -5.93
CA GLY A 37 -7.67 7.98 -6.16
C GLY A 37 -6.23 8.42 -5.89
N ALA A 38 -5.43 7.58 -5.22
CA ALA A 38 -4.04 7.89 -4.94
C ALA A 38 -3.13 7.39 -6.06
N SER A 39 -2.29 8.25 -6.59
CA SER A 39 -1.32 7.85 -7.63
C SER A 39 -0.22 6.97 -7.06
N PHE A 40 0.19 7.24 -5.83
CA PHE A 40 1.23 6.49 -5.13
C PHE A 40 0.71 5.89 -3.85
N SER A 41 1.32 4.79 -3.41
CA SER A 41 1.16 4.34 -2.04
C SER A 41 1.91 5.29 -1.12
N VAL A 42 1.27 5.72 -0.05
CA VAL A 42 1.86 6.67 0.90
C VAL A 42 1.65 6.14 2.31
N PHE A 43 2.73 5.91 3.01
CA PHE A 43 2.70 5.36 4.37
C PHE A 43 3.35 6.33 5.35
N ARG A 44 2.98 6.21 6.60
CA ARG A 44 3.59 6.99 7.67
C ARG A 44 5.06 6.61 7.83
N ALA A 45 5.91 7.61 8.09
CA ALA A 45 7.33 7.38 8.28
C ALA A 45 7.63 6.45 9.46
N GLU A 46 6.76 6.40 10.46
CA GLU A 46 6.91 5.51 11.60
C GLU A 46 7.00 4.03 11.21
N VAL A 47 6.42 3.66 10.08
CA VAL A 47 6.54 2.28 9.58
C VAL A 47 8.00 1.96 9.28
N LEU A 48 8.74 2.89 8.66
CA LEU A 48 10.18 2.70 8.41
C LEU A 48 10.98 2.60 9.70
N GLU A 49 10.60 3.35 10.72
CA GLU A 49 11.27 3.26 12.03
C GLU A 49 11.17 1.85 12.58
N CYS A 50 10.00 1.24 12.51
CA CYS A 50 9.80 -0.14 12.95
C CYS A 50 10.62 -1.13 12.11
N LEU A 51 10.84 -0.83 10.84
CA LEU A 51 11.64 -1.66 9.95
C LEU A 51 13.15 -1.36 10.07
N ARG A 52 13.52 -0.32 10.82
CA ARG A 52 14.89 0.14 10.99
C ARG A 52 15.55 0.53 9.67
N ILE A 53 14.77 1.12 8.78
CA ILE A 53 15.25 1.63 7.49
C ILE A 53 15.25 3.15 7.59
N PRO A 54 16.40 3.79 7.35
CA PRO A 54 16.44 5.27 7.36
C PRO A 54 15.56 5.85 6.27
N LEU A 55 14.77 6.85 6.64
CA LEU A 55 13.89 7.55 5.69
C LEU A 55 14.70 8.13 4.51
N SER A 56 15.88 8.67 4.81
CA SER A 56 16.76 9.30 3.82
C SER A 56 17.36 8.33 2.78
N HIS A 57 17.23 7.02 2.98
CA HIS A 57 17.66 6.04 1.97
C HIS A 57 16.76 6.05 0.74
N GLY A 58 15.56 6.60 0.85
CA GLY A 58 14.66 6.74 -0.27
C GLY A 58 14.93 8.00 -1.08
N ARG A 59 14.38 8.05 -2.28
CA ARG A 59 14.48 9.23 -3.13
C ARG A 59 13.48 10.28 -2.66
N ARG A 60 13.96 11.48 -2.35
CA ARG A 60 13.14 12.59 -1.90
C ARG A 60 12.25 13.11 -3.04
N LEU A 61 10.99 13.32 -2.75
CA LEU A 61 10.04 13.90 -3.70
C LEU A 61 8.90 14.60 -2.96
N TYR A 62 8.15 15.40 -3.70
CA TYR A 62 6.96 16.07 -3.18
C TYR A 62 5.72 15.46 -3.83
N LEU A 63 4.70 15.23 -3.01
CA LEU A 63 3.39 14.80 -3.49
C LEU A 63 2.41 15.95 -3.35
N GLU A 64 1.60 16.16 -4.39
CA GLU A 64 0.55 17.17 -4.36
C GLU A 64 -0.81 16.48 -4.23
N GLY A 65 -1.70 17.08 -3.47
CA GLY A 65 -3.04 16.56 -3.28
C GLY A 65 -3.94 17.61 -2.66
N ILE A 66 -5.14 17.18 -2.28
CA ILE A 66 -6.08 18.04 -1.56
C ILE A 66 -5.44 18.43 -0.23
N GLY A 67 -5.33 19.70 0.04
CA GLY A 67 -4.72 20.19 1.28
C GLY A 67 -3.26 20.57 1.13
N GLY A 68 -2.69 20.43 -0.07
CA GLY A 68 -1.38 20.96 -0.36
C GLY A 68 -0.34 19.91 -0.72
N ARG A 69 0.89 20.25 -0.50
CA ARG A 69 2.07 19.52 -0.91
C ARG A 69 2.76 18.91 0.31
N ILE A 70 3.12 17.65 0.22
CA ILE A 70 3.86 17.01 1.30
C ILE A 70 5.19 16.46 0.79
N LEU A 71 6.19 16.47 1.66
CA LEU A 71 7.48 15.87 1.40
C LEU A 71 7.43 14.38 1.74
N GLY A 72 7.95 13.55 0.86
CA GLY A 72 8.06 12.14 1.10
C GLY A 72 9.34 11.57 0.53
N TYR A 73 9.58 10.29 0.83
CA TYR A 73 10.75 9.56 0.38
C TYR A 73 10.30 8.25 -0.24
N LEU A 74 10.65 8.06 -1.51
CA LEU A 74 10.25 6.91 -2.29
C LEU A 74 11.19 5.74 -2.00
N HIS A 75 10.61 4.64 -1.55
CA HIS A 75 11.30 3.38 -1.32
C HIS A 75 10.65 2.28 -2.15
N ARG A 76 11.39 1.21 -2.36
CA ARG A 76 10.86 0.00 -2.99
C ARG A 76 11.19 -1.16 -2.07
N LEU A 77 10.18 -1.73 -1.46
CA LEU A 77 10.36 -2.73 -0.40
C LEU A 77 9.55 -3.99 -0.68
N PRO A 78 10.10 -5.17 -0.34
CA PRO A 78 9.34 -6.40 -0.50
C PRO A 78 8.19 -6.45 0.49
N VAL A 79 7.01 -6.73 -0.03
CA VAL A 79 5.79 -6.87 0.78
C VAL A 79 5.04 -8.12 0.38
N ARG A 80 4.10 -8.49 1.24
CA ARG A 80 3.15 -9.54 0.98
C ARG A 80 1.75 -9.04 1.29
N VAL A 81 0.83 -9.26 0.36
CA VAL A 81 -0.59 -8.97 0.55
C VAL A 81 -1.37 -10.20 0.11
N GLY A 82 -2.13 -10.78 1.05
CA GLY A 82 -2.94 -11.95 0.77
C GLY A 82 -2.17 -13.14 0.20
N GLY A 83 -0.94 -13.35 0.65
CA GLY A 83 -0.09 -14.43 0.17
C GLY A 83 0.67 -14.13 -1.11
N VAL A 84 0.47 -12.96 -1.71
CA VAL A 84 1.17 -12.55 -2.93
C VAL A 84 2.31 -11.63 -2.55
N ARG A 85 3.53 -11.99 -2.97
CA ARG A 85 4.74 -11.21 -2.72
C ARG A 85 5.09 -10.37 -3.93
N PHE A 86 5.44 -9.12 -3.68
CA PHE A 86 5.89 -8.21 -4.74
C PHE A 86 6.65 -7.05 -4.13
N PRO A 87 7.50 -6.35 -4.92
CA PRO A 87 8.12 -5.13 -4.45
C PRO A 87 7.11 -3.98 -4.55
N LEU A 88 6.77 -3.38 -3.40
CA LEU A 88 5.88 -2.23 -3.35
C LEU A 88 6.69 -0.96 -3.50
N THR A 89 6.32 -0.12 -4.45
CA THR A 89 6.81 1.25 -4.54
C THR A 89 5.98 2.09 -3.58
N VAL A 90 6.61 2.70 -2.59
CA VAL A 90 5.90 3.37 -1.52
C VAL A 90 6.62 4.63 -1.08
N VAL A 91 5.86 5.69 -0.89
CA VAL A 91 6.38 6.95 -0.38
C VAL A 91 6.11 7.00 1.12
N PHE A 92 7.15 7.19 1.90
CA PHE A 92 7.01 7.39 3.35
C PHE A 92 7.10 8.88 3.65
N SER A 93 6.19 9.37 4.48
CA SER A 93 6.12 10.78 4.81
C SER A 93 5.84 11.00 6.28
N GLN A 94 6.53 11.98 6.86
CA GLN A 94 6.26 12.48 8.19
C GLN A 94 5.09 13.46 8.20
N GLU A 95 4.62 13.86 7.02
CA GLU A 95 3.60 14.90 6.84
C GLU A 95 2.24 14.35 6.40
N LEU A 96 2.08 13.02 6.39
CA LEU A 96 0.82 12.40 6.00
C LEU A 96 -0.28 12.76 7.00
N ALA A 97 -1.27 13.52 6.53
CA ALA A 97 -2.32 14.07 7.38
C ALA A 97 -3.57 13.22 7.47
N VAL A 98 -3.75 12.26 6.56
CA VAL A 98 -4.92 11.37 6.59
C VAL A 98 -4.75 10.27 7.62
N SER A 99 -5.85 9.68 8.07
CA SER A 99 -5.82 8.71 9.16
C SER A 99 -5.38 7.30 8.75
N PHE A 100 -5.25 7.04 7.45
CA PHE A 100 -4.83 5.74 6.93
C PHE A 100 -3.51 5.85 6.17
N ASN A 101 -2.71 4.78 6.20
CA ASN A 101 -1.74 4.55 5.14
C ASN A 101 -2.52 4.27 3.86
N LEU A 102 -1.97 4.60 2.71
CA LEU A 102 -2.66 4.50 1.42
C LEU A 102 -1.95 3.54 0.49
N LEU A 103 -2.71 2.62 -0.11
CA LEU A 103 -2.24 1.80 -1.23
C LEU A 103 -2.76 2.43 -2.51
N GLY A 104 -1.85 2.92 -3.33
CA GLY A 104 -2.16 3.69 -4.52
C GLY A 104 -1.95 2.91 -5.82
N ARG A 105 -2.19 3.61 -6.92
CA ARG A 105 -2.18 3.00 -8.24
C ARG A 105 -0.81 2.48 -8.65
N ASP A 106 0.24 3.27 -8.40
CA ASP A 106 1.62 2.86 -8.65
C ASP A 106 2.23 2.39 -7.32
N ASN A 107 2.53 1.13 -7.10
CA ASN A 107 2.34 0.03 -8.04
C ASN A 107 1.39 -1.03 -7.47
N PHE A 108 0.63 -0.70 -6.43
CA PHE A 108 -0.26 -1.71 -5.83
C PHE A 108 -1.29 -2.21 -6.86
N PHE A 109 -1.96 -1.29 -7.55
CA PHE A 109 -2.99 -1.65 -8.52
C PHE A 109 -2.41 -2.30 -9.78
N HIS A 110 -1.10 -2.24 -9.99
CA HIS A 110 -0.45 -2.99 -11.06
C HIS A 110 -0.35 -4.48 -10.75
N ASN A 111 -0.47 -4.84 -9.48
CA ASN A 111 -0.31 -6.23 -9.06
C ASN A 111 -1.63 -6.94 -8.80
N PHE A 112 -2.72 -6.19 -8.70
CA PHE A 112 -4.03 -6.75 -8.39
C PHE A 112 -5.12 -6.11 -9.22
N LEU A 113 -6.03 -6.96 -9.72
CA LEU A 113 -7.34 -6.48 -10.14
C LEU A 113 -8.16 -6.28 -8.87
N VAL A 114 -8.64 -5.06 -8.65
CA VAL A 114 -9.32 -4.67 -7.41
C VAL A 114 -10.79 -4.46 -7.69
N THR A 115 -11.63 -5.10 -6.90
CA THR A 115 -13.08 -4.90 -6.94
C THR A 115 -13.54 -4.37 -5.60
N PHE A 116 -14.25 -3.26 -5.63
CA PHE A 116 -14.92 -2.73 -4.45
C PHE A 116 -16.40 -3.09 -4.52
N ASP A 117 -16.86 -3.88 -3.58
CA ASP A 117 -18.28 -4.20 -3.46
C ASP A 117 -18.85 -3.39 -2.29
N GLU A 118 -19.33 -2.21 -2.61
CA GLU A 118 -19.80 -1.28 -1.58
C GLU A 118 -21.03 -1.79 -0.87
N ARG A 119 -21.87 -2.55 -1.57
CA ARG A 119 -23.09 -3.12 -0.97
C ARG A 119 -22.75 -4.18 0.07
N ARG A 120 -21.81 -5.08 -0.26
CA ARG A 120 -21.37 -6.14 0.65
C ARG A 120 -20.28 -5.68 1.60
N ARG A 121 -19.72 -4.50 1.36
CA ARG A 121 -18.59 -3.94 2.11
C ARG A 121 -17.44 -4.91 2.17
N GLU A 122 -17.01 -5.30 1.00
CA GLU A 122 -15.85 -6.14 0.84
C GLU A 122 -15.02 -5.73 -0.36
N THR A 123 -13.72 -5.92 -0.24
CA THR A 123 -12.77 -5.70 -1.34
C THR A 123 -12.31 -7.06 -1.84
N ARG A 124 -12.31 -7.24 -3.15
CA ARG A 124 -11.76 -8.45 -3.75
C ARG A 124 -10.47 -8.10 -4.48
N LEU A 125 -9.43 -8.86 -4.18
CA LEU A 125 -8.11 -8.70 -4.77
C LEU A 125 -7.77 -9.95 -5.55
N GLN A 126 -7.54 -9.79 -6.84
CA GLN A 126 -7.14 -10.89 -7.71
C GLN A 126 -5.77 -10.57 -8.28
N ALA A 127 -4.77 -11.37 -7.93
CA ALA A 127 -3.42 -11.14 -8.40
C ALA A 127 -3.32 -11.42 -9.90
N TYR A 128 -2.57 -10.58 -10.61
CA TYR A 128 -2.22 -10.87 -11.98
C TYR A 128 -1.20 -11.99 -12.03
N ARG A 129 -1.15 -12.70 -13.15
CA ARG A 129 -0.18 -13.76 -13.34
C ARG A 129 1.23 -13.20 -13.36
N SER A 130 2.18 -14.01 -12.89
CA SER A 130 3.58 -13.65 -12.93
C SER A 130 4.03 -13.42 -14.37
N HIS A 131 4.75 -12.33 -14.60
CA HIS A 131 5.22 -11.95 -15.92
C HIS A 131 6.29 -12.88 -16.48
N HIS A 132 7.05 -13.55 -15.62
CA HIS A 132 8.14 -14.38 -16.12
C HIS A 132 7.63 -15.59 -16.89
N THR A 133 6.39 -16.04 -16.67
CA THR A 133 5.83 -17.13 -17.47
C THR A 133 5.60 -16.73 -18.91
N ALA A 134 5.28 -15.47 -19.15
CA ALA A 134 5.07 -14.97 -20.51
C ALA A 134 6.39 -14.80 -21.27
N ARG A 135 7.49 -14.66 -20.58
CA ARG A 135 8.79 -14.42 -21.21
C ARG A 135 9.55 -15.68 -21.58
N VAL A 136 9.02 -16.81 -21.25
CA VAL A 136 9.67 -18.08 -21.54
C VAL A 136 9.60 -18.42 -23.04
N ILE A 137 8.80 -17.76 -23.75
CA ILE A 137 8.67 -17.99 -25.18
C ILE A 137 9.84 -17.51 -25.99
#